data_62f862bc06d4c80e9c81f7bf40995a58
#
_entry.id   62f862bc06d4c80e9c81f7bf40995a58
#
_cell.length_a   1.000
_cell.length_b   1.000
_cell.length_c   1.000
_cell.angle_alpha   90.00
_cell.angle_beta   90.00
_cell.angle_gamma   90.00
#
_symmetry.space_group_name_H-M   'P 1'
#
loop_
_entity.id
_entity.type
_entity.pdbx_description
1 polymer ?
#
loop_
_entity_poly.entity_id
_entity_poly.type
_entity_poly.pdbx_seq_one_letter_code
_entity_poly.pdbx_strand_id
1 'polypeptide(L)'
;MKLFRLFFFLLIIGCSSNNQSVSITSSLDYDVLDSFIKDSLPSTLDLNINYSDVFDQWKDINLINTVKKIPLIESKQLNFPINLLKTDILKINDKNIPHALNHPQVIGRFRVLKTDILKINIDDLSSENSRIFKTHLKDIINSYNAFVNTMNLEVLQKDDKIILN
;
A
#
# COMPACT_ATOMS: atom_id res chain seq x y z
N MET A 1 60.76 37.92 26.02
CA MET A 1 60.19 36.62 25.69
C MET A 1 59.00 36.16 26.55
N LYS A 2 58.42 36.95 27.43
CA LYS A 2 57.25 36.56 28.26
C LYS A 2 55.91 37.09 27.73
N LEU A 3 55.91 38.11 26.87
CA LEU A 3 54.68 38.67 26.28
C LEU A 3 54.10 37.84 25.13
N PHE A 4 54.93 37.02 24.44
CA PHE A 4 54.46 36.19 23.32
C PHE A 4 53.69 34.95 23.75
N ARG A 5 53.81 34.52 25.00
CA ARG A 5 53.06 33.36 25.53
C ARG A 5 51.65 33.71 25.99
N LEU A 6 51.35 34.99 26.25
CA LEU A 6 50.02 35.39 26.68
C LEU A 6 49.07 35.54 25.48
N PHE A 7 49.57 35.81 24.26
CA PHE A 7 48.76 36.01 23.07
C PHE A 7 48.27 34.72 22.45
N PHE A 8 48.94 33.61 22.76
CA PHE A 8 48.53 32.30 22.21
C PHE A 8 47.37 31.65 22.98
N PHE A 9 47.06 32.13 24.18
CA PHE A 9 45.96 31.59 25.01
C PHE A 9 44.60 32.23 24.72
N LEU A 10 44.55 33.36 24.01
CA LEU A 10 43.31 34.07 23.69
C LEU A 10 42.64 33.62 22.39
N LEU A 11 43.23 32.72 21.62
CA LEU A 11 42.67 32.23 20.36
C LEU A 11 41.87 30.92 20.47
N ILE A 12 41.71 30.38 21.70
CA ILE A 12 40.97 29.11 21.88
C ILE A 12 39.54 29.34 22.39
N ILE A 13 39.09 30.61 22.59
CA ILE A 13 37.72 30.91 23.00
C ILE A 13 36.95 31.44 21.78
N GLY A 14 36.84 30.61 20.76
CA GLY A 14 36.08 31.00 19.60
C GLY A 14 35.45 29.77 18.93
N CYS A 15 34.16 29.74 18.94
CA CYS A 15 33.25 28.81 18.26
C CYS A 15 32.92 27.53 19.01
N SER A 16 32.26 27.64 20.14
CA SER A 16 31.16 26.71 20.41
C SER A 16 29.96 27.19 19.61
N SER A 17 29.92 26.84 18.31
CA SER A 17 28.69 26.90 17.57
C SER A 17 27.82 25.76 18.09
N ASN A 18 26.89 26.11 18.99
CA ASN A 18 25.72 25.31 19.29
C ASN A 18 24.93 25.11 17.98
N ASN A 19 25.37 24.20 17.17
CA ASN A 19 24.50 23.53 16.22
C ASN A 19 23.55 22.66 17.03
N GLN A 20 22.58 23.26 17.70
CA GLN A 20 21.33 22.62 17.97
C GLN A 20 20.74 22.30 16.58
N SER A 21 21.07 21.12 16.07
CA SER A 21 20.23 20.46 15.10
C SER A 21 18.89 20.29 15.81
N VAL A 22 17.98 21.24 15.58
CA VAL A 22 16.57 21.04 15.85
C VAL A 22 16.20 19.89 14.91
N SER A 23 16.28 18.67 15.43
CA SER A 23 15.60 17.53 14.82
C SER A 23 14.12 17.86 14.94
N ILE A 24 13.58 18.53 13.92
CA ILE A 24 12.15 18.59 13.71
C ILE A 24 11.79 17.14 13.36
N THR A 25 11.60 16.32 14.36
CA THR A 25 10.86 15.06 14.24
C THR A 25 9.43 15.49 13.96
N SER A 26 9.16 15.80 12.70
CA SER A 26 7.79 16.03 12.25
C SER A 26 7.06 14.72 12.47
N SER A 27 6.34 14.63 13.59
CA SER A 27 5.46 13.48 13.84
C SER A 27 4.49 13.36 12.69
N LEU A 28 4.29 12.13 12.21
CA LEU A 28 3.27 11.86 11.21
C LEU A 28 1.93 12.42 11.70
N ASP A 29 1.29 13.23 10.87
CA ASP A 29 -0.05 13.72 11.15
C ASP A 29 -1.06 12.63 10.74
N TYR A 30 -1.44 11.82 11.71
CA TYR A 30 -2.41 10.74 11.52
C TYR A 30 -3.80 11.26 11.13
N ASP A 31 -4.20 12.43 11.60
CA ASP A 31 -5.51 13.01 11.27
C ASP A 31 -5.59 13.37 9.78
N VAL A 32 -4.50 13.91 9.22
CA VAL A 32 -4.38 14.17 7.78
C VAL A 32 -4.39 12.86 6.97
N LEU A 33 -3.81 11.80 7.49
CA LEU A 33 -3.82 10.50 6.81
C LEU A 33 -5.20 9.83 6.91
N ASP A 34 -5.88 9.92 8.04
CA ASP A 34 -7.25 9.42 8.22
C ASP A 34 -8.24 10.15 7.32
N SER A 35 -8.14 11.48 7.22
CA SER A 35 -8.95 12.26 6.26
C SER A 35 -8.70 11.83 4.82
N PHE A 36 -7.43 11.59 4.44
CA PHE A 36 -7.10 11.08 3.11
C PHE A 36 -7.72 9.69 2.86
N ILE A 37 -7.62 8.77 3.81
CA ILE A 37 -8.17 7.42 3.70
C ILE A 37 -9.68 7.48 3.49
N LYS A 38 -10.37 8.31 4.27
CA LYS A 38 -11.82 8.45 4.24
C LYS A 38 -12.33 9.17 2.99
N ASP A 39 -11.67 10.25 2.58
CA ASP A 39 -12.24 11.20 1.62
C ASP A 39 -11.62 11.10 0.21
N SER A 40 -10.44 10.49 0.10
CA SER A 40 -9.64 10.51 -1.14
C SER A 40 -9.29 9.13 -1.70
N LEU A 41 -9.44 8.06 -0.92
CA LEU A 41 -9.30 6.71 -1.45
C LEU A 41 -10.54 6.35 -2.28
N PRO A 42 -10.36 5.70 -3.45
CA PRO A 42 -11.48 5.14 -4.21
C PRO A 42 -12.22 4.09 -3.38
N SER A 43 -13.52 3.96 -3.59
CA SER A 43 -14.29 2.82 -3.06
C SER A 43 -13.77 1.51 -3.68
N THR A 44 -13.80 0.44 -2.89
CA THR A 44 -13.43 -0.90 -3.36
C THR A 44 -14.60 -1.60 -4.03
N LEU A 45 -14.33 -2.28 -5.15
CA LEU A 45 -15.32 -3.11 -5.84
C LEU A 45 -15.50 -4.46 -5.15
N ASP A 46 -16.69 -5.01 -5.26
CA ASP A 46 -17.03 -6.35 -4.80
C ASP A 46 -16.91 -7.37 -5.95
N LEU A 47 -16.51 -8.59 -5.62
CA LEU A 47 -16.66 -9.71 -6.51
C LEU A 47 -18.16 -10.00 -6.75
N ASN A 48 -18.51 -10.41 -7.95
CA ASN A 48 -19.88 -10.76 -8.28
C ASN A 48 -20.32 -11.99 -7.49
N ILE A 49 -21.27 -11.81 -6.57
CA ILE A 49 -21.71 -12.84 -5.63
C ILE A 49 -22.32 -14.06 -6.32
N ASN A 50 -22.83 -13.91 -7.56
CA ASN A 50 -23.39 -15.02 -8.33
C ASN A 50 -22.33 -16.07 -8.71
N TYR A 51 -21.05 -15.76 -8.53
CA TYR A 51 -19.91 -16.60 -8.89
C TYR A 51 -19.04 -16.94 -7.68
N SER A 52 -19.63 -16.96 -6.48
CA SER A 52 -18.91 -17.29 -5.24
C SER A 52 -18.09 -18.56 -5.34
N ASP A 53 -18.59 -19.59 -6.01
CA ASP A 53 -17.92 -20.88 -6.16
C ASP A 53 -16.60 -20.77 -6.92
N VAL A 54 -16.52 -19.87 -7.89
CA VAL A 54 -15.28 -19.61 -8.65
C VAL A 54 -14.22 -19.00 -7.74
N PHE A 55 -14.63 -18.19 -6.76
CA PHE A 55 -13.73 -17.48 -5.83
C PHE A 55 -13.42 -18.27 -4.56
N ASP A 56 -14.16 -19.36 -4.31
CA ASP A 56 -13.99 -20.22 -3.12
C ASP A 56 -12.61 -20.86 -3.02
N GLN A 57 -11.93 -21.03 -4.16
CA GLN A 57 -10.56 -21.57 -4.21
C GLN A 57 -9.53 -20.66 -3.50
N TRP A 58 -9.92 -19.44 -3.16
CA TRP A 58 -9.09 -18.48 -2.42
C TRP A 58 -9.52 -18.31 -0.96
N LYS A 59 -10.21 -19.28 -0.38
CA LYS A 59 -10.71 -19.20 1.01
C LYS A 59 -9.63 -18.91 2.04
N ASP A 60 -8.45 -19.46 1.82
CA ASP A 60 -7.31 -19.31 2.73
C ASP A 60 -6.51 -18.02 2.49
N ILE A 61 -6.85 -17.23 1.46
CA ILE A 61 -6.15 -16.02 1.08
C ILE A 61 -7.08 -14.83 1.28
N ASN A 62 -6.90 -14.12 2.40
CA ASN A 62 -7.74 -12.99 2.78
C ASN A 62 -7.44 -11.69 1.98
N LEU A 63 -6.78 -11.79 0.83
CA LEU A 63 -6.37 -10.65 0.02
C LEU A 63 -7.54 -9.68 -0.23
N ILE A 64 -8.65 -10.17 -0.77
CA ILE A 64 -9.82 -9.36 -1.12
C ILE A 64 -10.41 -8.70 0.11
N ASN A 65 -10.64 -9.47 1.18
CA ASN A 65 -11.19 -8.93 2.42
C ASN A 65 -10.27 -7.91 3.08
N THR A 66 -8.96 -8.11 2.99
CA THR A 66 -7.99 -7.18 3.58
C THR A 66 -7.95 -5.88 2.82
N VAL A 67 -7.93 -5.89 1.47
CA VAL A 67 -7.98 -4.66 0.68
C VAL A 67 -9.26 -3.88 0.95
N LYS A 68 -10.41 -4.55 1.01
CA LYS A 68 -11.71 -3.92 1.29
C LYS A 68 -11.78 -3.25 2.67
N LYS A 69 -10.99 -3.71 3.64
CA LYS A 69 -10.94 -3.11 4.98
C LYS A 69 -10.07 -1.86 5.05
N ILE A 70 -9.11 -1.66 4.14
CA ILE A 70 -8.19 -0.52 4.19
C ILE A 70 -8.92 0.84 4.31
N PRO A 71 -9.98 1.14 3.53
CA PRO A 71 -10.69 2.41 3.67
C PRO A 71 -11.48 2.58 4.97
N LEU A 72 -11.60 1.52 5.78
CA LEU A 72 -12.43 1.47 6.98
C LEU A 72 -11.63 1.52 8.28
N ILE A 73 -10.30 1.46 8.21
CA ILE A 73 -9.42 1.41 9.39
C ILE A 73 -8.69 2.73 9.61
N GLU A 74 -8.39 3.00 10.87
CA GLU A 74 -7.57 4.14 11.26
C GLU A 74 -6.12 3.97 10.77
N SER A 75 -5.51 5.05 10.36
CA SER A 75 -4.14 5.06 9.84
C SER A 75 -3.09 4.46 10.78
N LYS A 76 -3.28 4.60 12.09
CA LYS A 76 -2.44 3.98 13.12
C LYS A 76 -2.44 2.45 13.07
N GLN A 77 -3.47 1.85 12.48
CA GLN A 77 -3.64 0.40 12.40
C GLN A 77 -3.21 -0.18 11.04
N LEU A 78 -2.78 0.65 10.08
CA LEU A 78 -2.46 0.23 8.71
C LEU A 78 -1.30 -0.77 8.61
N ASN A 79 -0.40 -0.80 9.58
CA ASN A 79 0.77 -1.70 9.56
C ASN A 79 0.36 -3.16 9.43
N PHE A 80 -0.61 -3.60 10.22
CA PHE A 80 -1.04 -5.00 10.22
C PHE A 80 -1.64 -5.43 8.85
N PRO A 81 -2.67 -4.75 8.30
CA PRO A 81 -3.27 -5.17 7.03
C PRO A 81 -2.30 -5.05 5.85
N ILE A 82 -1.39 -4.08 5.82
CA ILE A 82 -0.39 -3.97 4.74
C ILE A 82 0.59 -5.15 4.79
N ASN A 83 1.07 -5.54 5.96
CA ASN A 83 1.94 -6.70 6.10
C ASN A 83 1.21 -8.01 5.77
N LEU A 84 -0.08 -8.12 6.12
CA LEU A 84 -0.91 -9.26 5.75
C LEU A 84 -1.09 -9.33 4.24
N LEU A 85 -1.38 -8.20 3.56
CA LEU A 85 -1.47 -8.14 2.10
C LEU A 85 -0.18 -8.60 1.42
N LYS A 86 0.98 -8.15 1.89
CA LYS A 86 2.28 -8.58 1.37
C LYS A 86 2.48 -10.09 1.52
N THR A 87 2.11 -10.64 2.66
CA THR A 87 2.21 -12.07 2.92
C THR A 87 1.28 -12.87 2.02
N ASP A 88 0.02 -12.45 1.86
CA ASP A 88 -0.98 -13.17 1.11
C ASP A 88 -0.72 -13.07 -0.41
N ILE A 89 -0.32 -11.90 -0.91
CA ILE A 89 -0.03 -11.75 -2.34
C ILE A 89 1.17 -12.60 -2.81
N LEU A 90 2.11 -12.90 -1.91
CA LEU A 90 3.25 -13.78 -2.21
C LEU A 90 2.85 -15.26 -2.30
N LYS A 91 1.76 -15.67 -1.64
CA LYS A 91 1.22 -17.04 -1.73
C LYS A 91 0.56 -17.31 -3.07
N ILE A 92 0.06 -16.25 -3.74
CA ILE A 92 -0.63 -16.37 -5.01
C ILE A 92 0.38 -16.35 -6.16
N ASN A 93 0.24 -17.30 -7.05
CA ASN A 93 0.92 -17.35 -8.35
C ASN A 93 -0.09 -17.68 -9.45
N ASP A 94 0.33 -17.69 -10.70
CA ASP A 94 -0.55 -17.95 -11.85
C ASP A 94 -1.30 -19.29 -11.77
N LYS A 95 -0.78 -20.27 -10.99
CA LYS A 95 -1.40 -21.58 -10.79
C LYS A 95 -2.49 -21.58 -9.72
N ASN A 96 -2.47 -20.61 -8.80
CA ASN A 96 -3.48 -20.45 -7.75
C ASN A 96 -4.71 -19.66 -8.23
N ILE A 97 -4.63 -19.01 -9.40
CA ILE A 97 -5.79 -18.33 -9.98
C ILE A 97 -6.79 -19.41 -10.43
N PRO A 98 -8.07 -19.31 -9.99
CA PRO A 98 -9.09 -20.26 -10.35
C PRO A 98 -9.12 -20.51 -11.87
N HIS A 99 -9.24 -21.76 -12.31
CA HIS A 99 -9.18 -22.13 -13.73
C HIS A 99 -10.16 -21.31 -14.59
N ALA A 100 -11.35 -21.02 -14.05
CA ALA A 100 -12.36 -20.21 -14.73
C ALA A 100 -11.90 -18.76 -15.00
N LEU A 101 -10.96 -18.25 -14.22
CA LEU A 101 -10.41 -16.90 -14.28
C LEU A 101 -8.96 -16.87 -14.79
N ASN A 102 -8.39 -18.02 -15.14
CA ASN A 102 -7.01 -18.12 -15.64
C ASN A 102 -6.93 -17.63 -17.09
N HIS A 103 -7.11 -16.33 -17.25
CA HIS A 103 -7.13 -15.62 -18.52
C HIS A 103 -6.01 -14.56 -18.53
N PRO A 104 -5.35 -14.31 -19.67
CA PRO A 104 -4.22 -13.37 -19.75
C PRO A 104 -4.52 -11.97 -19.19
N GLN A 105 -5.75 -11.48 -19.36
CA GLN A 105 -6.15 -10.18 -18.83
C GLN A 105 -6.25 -10.18 -17.29
N VAL A 106 -6.85 -11.21 -16.70
CA VAL A 106 -6.94 -11.37 -15.24
C VAL A 106 -5.55 -11.51 -14.64
N ILE A 107 -4.70 -12.36 -15.23
CA ILE A 107 -3.31 -12.55 -14.80
C ILE A 107 -2.51 -11.24 -14.89
N GLY A 108 -2.68 -10.49 -15.97
CA GLY A 108 -2.04 -9.19 -16.16
C GLY A 108 -2.44 -8.21 -15.06
N ARG A 109 -3.73 -8.08 -14.73
CA ARG A 109 -4.23 -7.22 -13.66
C ARG A 109 -3.75 -7.69 -12.28
N PHE A 110 -3.74 -8.99 -12.04
CA PHE A 110 -3.19 -9.56 -10.81
C PHE A 110 -1.71 -9.19 -10.61
N ARG A 111 -0.88 -9.25 -11.65
CA ARG A 111 0.54 -8.88 -11.58
C ARG A 111 0.74 -7.40 -11.26
N VAL A 112 -0.11 -6.51 -11.78
CA VAL A 112 -0.09 -5.09 -11.42
C VAL A 112 -0.44 -4.92 -9.93
N LEU A 113 -1.53 -5.50 -9.46
CA LEU A 113 -1.91 -5.47 -8.05
C LEU A 113 -0.79 -6.01 -7.13
N LYS A 114 -0.18 -7.13 -7.52
CA LYS A 114 0.97 -7.69 -6.80
C LYS A 114 2.12 -6.71 -6.70
N THR A 115 2.45 -6.04 -7.78
CA THR A 115 3.51 -5.04 -7.82
C THR A 115 3.21 -3.87 -6.89
N ASP A 116 1.99 -3.34 -6.91
CA ASP A 116 1.60 -2.20 -6.08
C ASP A 116 1.59 -2.56 -4.59
N ILE A 117 1.09 -3.76 -4.23
CA ILE A 117 1.14 -4.23 -2.83
C ILE A 117 2.59 -4.40 -2.34
N LEU A 118 3.48 -4.94 -3.16
CA LEU A 118 4.87 -5.16 -2.76
C LEU A 118 5.68 -3.86 -2.68
N LYS A 119 5.27 -2.84 -3.42
CA LYS A 119 5.94 -1.55 -3.49
C LYS A 119 5.69 -0.68 -2.25
N ILE A 120 4.50 -0.77 -1.61
CA ILE A 120 4.21 0.03 -0.44
C ILE A 120 5.11 -0.36 0.73
N ASN A 121 5.72 0.61 1.38
CA ASN A 121 6.53 0.39 2.58
C ASN A 121 5.94 1.15 3.76
N ILE A 122 5.82 0.47 4.90
CA ILE A 122 5.30 1.09 6.10
C ILE A 122 6.27 2.14 6.69
N ASP A 123 7.57 1.98 6.44
CA ASP A 123 8.59 2.94 6.85
C ASP A 123 8.43 4.28 6.10
N ASP A 124 7.72 4.29 4.97
CA ASP A 124 7.34 5.50 4.24
C ASP A 124 6.22 6.30 4.95
N LEU A 125 5.70 5.80 6.06
CA LEU A 125 4.77 6.50 6.95
C LEU A 125 5.46 7.60 7.78
N SER A 126 6.59 8.12 7.34
CA SER A 126 7.17 9.36 7.90
C SER A 126 6.43 10.58 7.33
N SER A 127 6.45 11.69 8.06
CA SER A 127 5.88 12.95 7.58
C SER A 127 6.49 13.40 6.25
N GLU A 128 7.76 13.11 6.03
CA GLU A 128 8.49 13.43 4.81
C GLU A 128 7.99 12.61 3.61
N ASN A 129 7.67 11.35 3.82
CA ASN A 129 7.27 10.40 2.77
C ASN A 129 5.76 10.14 2.71
N SER A 130 4.97 10.83 3.53
CA SER A 130 3.51 10.59 3.61
C SER A 130 2.80 10.71 2.26
N ARG A 131 3.29 11.58 1.36
CA ARG A 131 2.76 11.72 0.00
C ARG A 131 2.98 10.45 -0.84
N ILE A 132 4.16 9.85 -0.74
CA ILE A 132 4.51 8.62 -1.45
C ILE A 132 3.64 7.48 -0.94
N PHE A 133 3.51 7.36 0.38
CA PHE A 133 2.66 6.36 1.01
C PHE A 133 1.19 6.48 0.57
N LYS A 134 0.62 7.70 0.59
CA LYS A 134 -0.74 7.97 0.09
C LYS A 134 -0.92 7.57 -1.37
N THR A 135 0.08 7.83 -2.22
CA THR A 135 0.06 7.42 -3.63
C THR A 135 0.04 5.90 -3.75
N HIS A 136 0.92 5.18 -3.06
CA HIS A 136 0.97 3.72 -3.11
C HIS A 136 -0.33 3.09 -2.56
N LEU A 137 -0.91 3.67 -1.50
CA LEU A 137 -2.18 3.19 -0.97
C LEU A 137 -3.32 3.33 -1.99
N LYS A 138 -3.38 4.46 -2.70
CA LYS A 138 -4.34 4.70 -3.78
C LYS A 138 -4.11 3.75 -4.97
N ASP A 139 -2.85 3.50 -5.34
CA ASP A 139 -2.48 2.57 -6.42
C ASP A 139 -2.96 1.15 -6.10
N ILE A 140 -2.82 0.68 -4.85
CA ILE A 140 -3.34 -0.62 -4.42
C ILE A 140 -4.86 -0.70 -4.63
N ILE A 141 -5.62 0.31 -4.22
CA ILE A 141 -7.08 0.27 -4.38
C ILE A 141 -7.47 0.31 -5.86
N ASN A 142 -6.79 1.12 -6.68
CA ASN A 142 -7.05 1.22 -8.11
C ASN A 142 -6.73 -0.10 -8.84
N SER A 143 -5.58 -0.70 -8.56
CA SER A 143 -5.18 -1.97 -9.18
C SER A 143 -6.05 -3.14 -8.70
N TYR A 144 -6.49 -3.13 -7.43
CA TYR A 144 -7.48 -4.06 -6.91
C TYR A 144 -8.81 -3.93 -7.67
N ASN A 145 -9.33 -2.72 -7.81
CA ASN A 145 -10.58 -2.47 -8.53
C ASN A 145 -10.48 -2.94 -9.99
N ALA A 146 -9.36 -2.66 -10.65
CA ALA A 146 -9.13 -3.11 -12.02
C ALA A 146 -9.08 -4.65 -12.12
N PHE A 147 -8.47 -5.32 -11.13
CA PHE A 147 -8.41 -6.77 -11.05
C PHE A 147 -9.80 -7.38 -10.83
N VAL A 148 -10.55 -6.91 -9.83
CA VAL A 148 -11.91 -7.37 -9.52
C VAL A 148 -12.86 -7.13 -10.69
N ASN A 149 -12.81 -5.94 -11.29
CA ASN A 149 -13.64 -5.62 -12.45
C ASN A 149 -13.37 -6.57 -13.62
N THR A 150 -12.09 -6.89 -13.90
CA THR A 150 -11.73 -7.82 -14.97
C THR A 150 -12.26 -9.23 -14.68
N MET A 151 -12.17 -9.70 -13.43
CA MET A 151 -12.73 -11.00 -13.04
C MET A 151 -14.24 -11.03 -13.21
N ASN A 152 -14.95 -9.99 -12.77
CA ASN A 152 -16.40 -9.90 -12.91
C ASN A 152 -16.84 -9.91 -14.39
N LEU A 153 -16.10 -9.25 -15.27
CA LEU A 153 -16.39 -9.24 -16.71
C LEU A 153 -16.14 -10.60 -17.38
N GLU A 154 -15.06 -11.28 -17.03
CA GLU A 154 -14.75 -12.61 -17.60
C GLU A 154 -15.81 -13.66 -17.25
N VAL A 155 -16.34 -13.59 -16.04
CA VAL A 155 -17.40 -14.51 -15.61
C VAL A 155 -18.70 -14.24 -16.38
N LEU A 156 -19.11 -12.97 -16.52
CA LEU A 156 -20.29 -12.59 -17.29
C LEU A 156 -20.21 -13.04 -18.74
N GLN A 157 -19.07 -12.87 -19.42
CA GLN A 157 -18.89 -13.29 -20.81
C GLN A 157 -19.00 -14.81 -21.02
N LYS A 158 -18.73 -15.61 -19.99
CA LYS A 158 -18.92 -17.07 -20.07
C LYS A 158 -20.39 -17.48 -19.98
N ASP A 159 -21.17 -16.79 -19.14
CA ASP A 159 -22.60 -17.06 -19.03
C ASP A 159 -23.33 -16.75 -20.33
N ASP A 160 -23.03 -15.62 -20.98
CA ASP A 160 -23.65 -15.26 -22.25
C ASP A 160 -23.39 -16.31 -23.36
N LYS A 161 -22.20 -16.94 -23.33
CA LYS A 161 -21.87 -18.02 -24.28
C LYS A 161 -22.60 -19.35 -24.02
N ILE A 162 -22.99 -19.61 -22.77
CA ILE A 162 -23.76 -20.79 -22.38
C ILE A 162 -25.23 -20.67 -22.80
N ILE A 163 -25.77 -19.45 -22.79
CA ILE A 163 -27.15 -19.19 -23.18
C ILE A 163 -27.38 -19.22 -24.69
N LEU A 164 -26.33 -19.06 -25.51
CA LEU A 164 -26.39 -19.00 -26.97
C LEU A 164 -26.07 -20.32 -27.67
N ASN A 165 -25.80 -21.40 -26.97
CA ASN A 165 -25.59 -22.75 -27.45
C ASN A 165 -26.67 -23.72 -26.95
#